data_491ca2da23dd93821938993462a48401
#
_entry.id   491ca2da23dd93821938993462a48401
#
_cell.length_a   1.000
_cell.length_b   1.000
_cell.length_c   1.000
_cell.angle_alpha   90.00
_cell.angle_beta   90.00
_cell.angle_gamma   90.00
#
_symmetry.space_group_name_H-M   'P 1'
#
loop_
_entity.id
_entity.type
_entity.pdbx_description
1 polymer ?
#
loop_
_entity_poly.entity_id
_entity_poly.type
_entity_poly.pdbx_seq_one_letter_code
_entity_poly.pdbx_strand_id
1 'polypeptide(L)'
;GLGDVYKRQGGDSYHVAAVQQIGGARAHVVEYQEGLNVKPGDRVHLSIDAERRRRVEAHHTATHLLHCALHQVVSPDAAQQGSFVSEDRLRFDFNSGAVTPDQLRKIEEKVNGWIDAGLPVYCTERAYAEVKGNSAIAQFFGDKYGDLVRVVQVGGCENALDGVSMEFCGGTHIANTKDIGLFKIKSEGAIASGVRRIEAMTGDAALEMIRQHVVAKSLEIAKAVEKIKEVNYALEDMGMEQVPVPTIEGKPGLSAIGASDIRTVNESLERFDASVEHFKQTALDAEKKLK
;
A
#
# COMPACT_ATOMS: atom_id res chain seq x y z
N GLY A 1 2.64 5.33 13.95
CA GLY A 1 3.85 6.06 13.73
C GLY A 1 3.87 7.41 14.37
N LEU A 2 4.71 7.60 15.38
CA LEU A 2 4.99 8.89 16.01
C LEU A 2 6.16 9.61 15.29
N GLY A 3 6.20 9.55 13.97
CA GLY A 3 7.26 10.17 13.19
C GLY A 3 7.06 11.68 13.04
N ASP A 4 8.16 12.41 13.01
CA ASP A 4 8.37 13.77 12.50
C ASP A 4 7.60 14.89 13.17
N VAL A 5 7.93 15.10 14.42
CA VAL A 5 7.53 16.32 15.14
C VAL A 5 8.69 17.31 15.11
N TYR A 6 8.46 18.50 14.55
CA TYR A 6 9.42 19.62 14.60
C TYR A 6 9.13 20.51 15.80
N LYS A 7 10.19 20.95 16.48
CA LYS A 7 10.11 21.83 17.63
C LYS A 7 10.71 23.19 17.29
N ARG A 8 9.96 24.27 17.49
CA ARG A 8 10.44 25.66 17.34
C ARG A 8 10.46 26.38 18.68
N GLN A 9 11.54 27.08 18.95
CA GLN A 9 11.64 28.01 20.07
C GLN A 9 12.51 29.18 19.63
N GLY A 10 12.05 30.42 19.87
CA GLY A 10 12.85 31.63 19.61
C GLY A 10 13.29 31.82 18.15
N GLY A 11 12.64 31.18 17.17
CA GLY A 11 13.01 31.23 15.76
C GLY A 11 13.77 30.00 15.25
N ASP A 12 14.37 29.20 16.13
CA ASP A 12 15.10 27.99 15.77
C ASP A 12 14.15 26.78 15.64
N SER A 13 14.46 25.89 14.70
CA SER A 13 13.70 24.63 14.48
C SER A 13 14.60 23.44 14.71
N TYR A 14 14.13 22.47 15.47
CA TYR A 14 14.85 21.23 15.78
C TYR A 14 14.04 20.02 15.29
N HIS A 15 14.71 19.11 14.62
CA HIS A 15 14.11 17.85 14.21
C HIS A 15 13.97 16.90 15.40
N VAL A 16 12.79 16.31 15.56
CA VAL A 16 12.55 15.27 16.56
C VAL A 16 12.84 13.91 15.94
N ALA A 17 13.96 13.31 16.31
CA ALA A 17 14.40 12.02 15.80
C ALA A 17 13.55 10.85 16.32
N ALA A 18 13.04 10.95 17.56
CA ALA A 18 12.21 9.93 18.17
C ALA A 18 11.27 10.49 19.24
N VAL A 19 10.18 9.79 19.50
CA VAL A 19 9.31 10.02 20.65
C VAL A 19 9.25 8.75 21.48
N GLN A 20 9.58 8.84 22.77
CA GLN A 20 9.63 7.70 23.69
C GLN A 20 8.70 7.93 24.87
N GLN A 21 8.11 6.85 25.38
CA GLN A 21 7.37 6.90 26.64
C GLN A 21 8.35 6.65 27.78
N ILE A 22 8.54 7.66 28.63
CA ILE A 22 9.41 7.56 29.82
C ILE A 22 8.57 7.88 31.05
N GLY A 23 8.29 6.86 31.87
CA GLY A 23 7.32 6.98 32.95
C GLY A 23 5.94 7.38 32.44
N GLY A 24 5.31 8.38 33.00
CA GLY A 24 4.03 8.94 32.56
C GLY A 24 4.12 10.01 31.46
N ALA A 25 5.32 10.35 30.98
CA ALA A 25 5.56 11.45 30.03
C ALA A 25 6.01 10.95 28.65
N ARG A 26 5.69 11.74 27.61
CA ARG A 26 6.25 11.54 26.26
C ARG A 26 7.50 12.40 26.11
N ALA A 27 8.65 11.75 26.00
CA ALA A 27 9.94 12.39 25.75
C ALA A 27 10.19 12.52 24.24
N HIS A 28 10.44 13.73 23.77
CA HIS A 28 10.83 14.01 22.38
C HIS A 28 12.35 14.08 22.31
N VAL A 29 12.95 13.12 21.62
CA VAL A 29 14.40 13.06 21.41
C VAL A 29 14.72 13.92 20.19
N VAL A 30 15.52 14.98 20.39
CA VAL A 30 15.99 15.84 19.31
C VAL A 30 17.46 15.57 19.04
N GLU A 31 17.88 15.71 17.78
CA GLU A 31 19.29 15.67 17.42
C GLU A 31 20.01 16.88 18.02
N TYR A 32 21.19 16.63 18.60
CA TYR A 32 22.00 17.70 19.15
C TYR A 32 22.45 18.66 18.04
N GLN A 33 22.19 19.94 18.25
CA GLN A 33 22.70 21.02 17.40
C GLN A 33 23.42 22.03 18.27
N GLU A 34 24.55 22.54 17.79
CA GLU A 34 25.28 23.61 18.48
C GLU A 34 24.38 24.84 18.61
N GLY A 35 24.27 25.37 19.83
CA GLY A 35 23.35 26.47 20.13
C GLY A 35 21.97 26.04 20.64
N LEU A 36 21.70 24.74 20.79
CA LEU A 36 20.46 24.25 21.42
C LEU A 36 20.36 24.76 22.86
N ASN A 37 19.46 25.72 23.11
CA ASN A 37 19.27 26.35 24.40
C ASN A 37 17.81 26.25 24.87
N VAL A 38 17.38 25.03 25.18
CA VAL A 38 16.03 24.75 25.72
C VAL A 38 16.16 24.43 27.20
N LYS A 39 15.40 25.13 28.03
CA LYS A 39 15.40 24.95 29.49
C LYS A 39 14.07 24.42 29.98
N PRO A 40 14.05 23.74 31.13
CA PRO A 40 12.80 23.38 31.78
C PRO A 40 11.90 24.58 31.99
N GLY A 41 10.62 24.47 31.59
CA GLY A 41 9.64 25.56 31.68
C GLY A 41 9.50 26.42 30.42
N ASP A 42 10.38 26.26 29.44
CA ASP A 42 10.25 26.97 28.16
C ASP A 42 9.03 26.49 27.38
N ARG A 43 8.33 27.44 26.75
CA ARG A 43 7.24 27.10 25.81
C ARG A 43 7.81 26.78 24.44
N VAL A 44 7.37 25.68 23.88
CA VAL A 44 7.79 25.20 22.57
C VAL A 44 6.58 24.98 21.69
N HIS A 45 6.72 25.22 20.38
CA HIS A 45 5.74 24.87 19.38
C HIS A 45 6.13 23.52 18.77
N LEU A 46 5.20 22.57 18.77
CA LEU A 46 5.36 21.28 18.12
C LEU A 46 4.54 21.29 16.83
N SER A 47 5.17 20.93 15.71
CA SER A 47 4.50 20.76 14.42
C SER A 47 4.84 19.40 13.84
N ILE A 48 3.89 18.82 13.14
CA ILE A 48 4.10 17.57 12.40
C ILE A 48 4.25 17.88 10.91
N ASP A 49 4.96 17.02 10.19
CA ASP A 49 4.87 16.97 8.73
C ASP A 49 3.48 16.42 8.36
N ALA A 50 2.59 17.34 8.00
CA ALA A 50 1.19 17.01 7.72
C ALA A 50 1.03 16.13 6.47
N GLU A 51 1.90 16.31 5.47
CA GLU A 51 1.87 15.52 4.23
C GLU A 51 2.31 14.08 4.50
N ARG A 52 3.45 13.91 5.17
CA ARG A 52 3.92 12.59 5.60
C ARG A 52 2.89 11.91 6.51
N ARG A 53 2.32 12.64 7.47
CA ARG A 53 1.27 12.12 8.37
C ARG A 53 0.07 11.62 7.58
N ARG A 54 -0.43 12.35 6.60
CA ARG A 54 -1.56 11.95 5.75
C ARG A 54 -1.26 10.66 4.98
N ARG A 55 -0.06 10.52 4.42
CA ARG A 55 0.35 9.26 3.74
C ARG A 55 0.36 8.08 4.71
N VAL A 56 0.89 8.24 5.92
CA VAL A 56 0.88 7.19 6.96
C VAL A 56 -0.56 6.83 7.36
N GLU A 57 -1.45 7.81 7.54
CA GLU A 57 -2.86 7.59 7.88
C GLU A 57 -3.62 6.86 6.77
N ALA A 58 -3.34 7.20 5.50
CA ALA A 58 -3.90 6.51 4.34
C ALA A 58 -3.49 5.02 4.31
N HIS A 59 -2.20 4.73 4.47
CA HIS A 59 -1.70 3.35 4.55
C HIS A 59 -2.28 2.60 5.77
N HIS A 60 -2.44 3.28 6.91
CA HIS A 60 -2.99 2.66 8.11
C HIS A 60 -4.46 2.30 7.92
N THR A 61 -5.27 3.21 7.39
CA THR A 61 -6.68 2.92 7.09
C THR A 61 -6.82 1.85 6.02
N ALA A 62 -5.97 1.87 4.98
CA ALA A 62 -5.94 0.83 3.97
C ALA A 62 -5.56 -0.55 4.56
N THR A 63 -4.77 -0.61 5.64
CA THR A 63 -4.47 -1.86 6.34
C THR A 63 -5.73 -2.48 6.96
N HIS A 64 -6.60 -1.68 7.57
CA HIS A 64 -7.89 -2.16 8.10
C HIS A 64 -8.82 -2.65 6.97
N LEU A 65 -8.88 -1.93 5.85
CA LEU A 65 -9.65 -2.36 4.68
C LEU A 65 -9.10 -3.65 4.08
N LEU A 66 -7.77 -3.80 4.00
CA LEU A 66 -7.11 -5.01 3.54
C LEU A 66 -7.45 -6.22 4.45
N HIS A 67 -7.40 -6.03 5.76
CA HIS A 67 -7.76 -7.08 6.72
C HIS A 67 -9.21 -7.53 6.53
N CYS A 68 -10.14 -6.59 6.41
CA CYS A 68 -11.53 -6.88 6.10
C CYS A 68 -11.70 -7.60 4.76
N ALA A 69 -10.98 -7.19 3.70
CA ALA A 69 -11.03 -7.84 2.40
C ALA A 69 -10.48 -9.28 2.44
N LEU A 70 -9.42 -9.53 3.23
CA LEU A 70 -8.87 -10.87 3.45
C LEU A 70 -9.90 -11.80 4.10
N HIS A 71 -10.62 -11.33 5.12
CA HIS A 71 -11.70 -12.09 5.75
C HIS A 71 -12.80 -12.48 4.74
N GLN A 72 -13.13 -11.60 3.82
CA GLN A 72 -14.22 -11.83 2.87
C GLN A 72 -13.83 -12.62 1.63
N VAL A 73 -12.54 -12.58 1.22
CA VAL A 73 -12.07 -13.16 -0.05
C VAL A 73 -11.26 -14.44 0.17
N VAL A 74 -10.48 -14.50 1.25
CA VAL A 74 -9.55 -15.61 1.50
C VAL A 74 -10.11 -16.55 2.58
N SER A 75 -10.29 -16.05 3.79
CA SER A 75 -10.83 -16.82 4.91
C SER A 75 -11.30 -15.90 6.05
N PRO A 76 -12.46 -16.15 6.65
CA PRO A 76 -12.90 -15.42 7.84
C PRO A 76 -11.95 -15.60 9.05
N ASP A 77 -11.09 -16.62 9.00
CA ASP A 77 -10.11 -16.92 10.06
C ASP A 77 -8.73 -16.28 9.78
N ALA A 78 -8.59 -15.48 8.71
CA ALA A 78 -7.35 -14.78 8.39
C ALA A 78 -7.04 -13.73 9.46
N ALA A 79 -6.21 -14.08 10.44
CA ALA A 79 -5.86 -13.21 11.57
C ALA A 79 -4.50 -12.54 11.34
N GLN A 80 -4.38 -11.27 11.75
CA GLN A 80 -3.13 -10.53 11.73
C GLN A 80 -2.07 -11.22 12.60
N GLN A 81 -0.90 -11.46 12.03
CA GLN A 81 0.30 -11.94 12.71
C GLN A 81 1.34 -10.83 12.92
N GLY A 82 1.21 -9.74 12.17
CA GLY A 82 2.02 -8.55 12.27
C GLY A 82 1.63 -7.54 11.22
N SER A 83 1.97 -6.27 11.45
CA SER A 83 1.77 -5.21 10.46
C SER A 83 2.85 -4.14 10.58
N PHE A 84 3.04 -3.41 9.50
CA PHE A 84 3.92 -2.26 9.44
C PHE A 84 3.32 -1.22 8.50
N VAL A 85 3.38 0.04 8.93
CA VAL A 85 2.87 1.18 8.15
C VAL A 85 3.93 2.28 8.13
N SER A 86 4.23 2.78 6.93
CA SER A 86 5.07 3.97 6.68
C SER A 86 4.38 4.90 5.69
N GLU A 87 5.06 5.98 5.32
CA GLU A 87 4.58 6.90 4.28
C GLU A 87 4.60 6.31 2.86
N ASP A 88 5.44 5.27 2.65
CA ASP A 88 5.66 4.69 1.31
C ASP A 88 4.90 3.39 1.08
N ARG A 89 4.60 2.66 2.15
CA ARG A 89 3.96 1.34 2.05
C ARG A 89 3.30 0.89 3.34
N LEU A 90 2.42 -0.07 3.19
CA LEU A 90 1.97 -0.94 4.28
C LEU A 90 2.47 -2.37 4.06
N ARG A 91 2.58 -3.12 5.14
CA ARG A 91 2.85 -4.55 5.18
C ARG A 91 1.89 -5.21 6.15
N PHE A 92 1.30 -6.32 5.73
CA PHE A 92 0.36 -7.07 6.53
C PHE A 92 0.71 -8.56 6.50
N ASP A 93 1.03 -9.12 7.66
CA ASP A 93 1.33 -10.53 7.85
C ASP A 93 0.10 -11.21 8.45
N PHE A 94 -0.32 -12.33 7.89
CA PHE A 94 -1.54 -13.04 8.29
C PHE A 94 -1.41 -14.55 8.14
N ASN A 95 -2.16 -15.29 8.94
CA ASN A 95 -2.23 -16.74 8.82
C ASN A 95 -3.14 -17.11 7.63
N SER A 96 -2.60 -17.86 6.69
CA SER A 96 -3.37 -18.37 5.53
C SER A 96 -2.59 -19.45 4.79
N GLY A 97 -3.29 -20.25 4.00
CA GLY A 97 -2.75 -20.99 2.88
C GLY A 97 -2.33 -20.09 1.74
N ALA A 98 -1.99 -20.66 0.59
CA ALA A 98 -1.63 -19.91 -0.61
C ALA A 98 -2.81 -19.04 -1.09
N VAL A 99 -2.52 -17.76 -1.38
CA VAL A 99 -3.48 -16.83 -1.97
C VAL A 99 -3.32 -16.86 -3.48
N THR A 100 -4.41 -17.04 -4.21
CA THR A 100 -4.37 -17.11 -5.67
C THR A 100 -4.31 -15.70 -6.31
N PRO A 101 -3.79 -15.57 -7.54
CA PRO A 101 -3.82 -14.29 -8.27
C PRO A 101 -5.23 -13.72 -8.40
N ASP A 102 -6.25 -14.54 -8.59
CA ASP A 102 -7.65 -14.11 -8.64
C ASP A 102 -8.14 -13.55 -7.30
N GLN A 103 -7.76 -14.16 -6.19
CA GLN A 103 -8.05 -13.62 -4.87
C GLN A 103 -7.36 -12.27 -4.63
N LEU A 104 -6.11 -12.11 -5.06
CA LEU A 104 -5.41 -10.82 -4.96
C LEU A 104 -6.11 -9.72 -5.75
N ARG A 105 -6.56 -10.01 -6.98
CA ARG A 105 -7.37 -9.07 -7.77
C ARG A 105 -8.66 -8.68 -7.05
N LYS A 106 -9.41 -9.67 -6.53
CA LYS A 106 -10.64 -9.42 -5.78
C LYS A 106 -10.43 -8.59 -4.50
N ILE A 107 -9.30 -8.79 -3.81
CA ILE A 107 -8.92 -7.97 -2.65
C ILE A 107 -8.69 -6.52 -3.09
N GLU A 108 -7.90 -6.29 -4.15
CA GLU A 108 -7.67 -4.95 -4.69
C GLU A 108 -8.96 -4.26 -5.12
N GLU A 109 -9.81 -4.96 -5.88
CA GLU A 109 -11.11 -4.44 -6.32
C GLU A 109 -12.00 -4.08 -5.15
N LYS A 110 -12.04 -4.91 -4.12
CA LYS A 110 -12.87 -4.69 -2.94
C LYS A 110 -12.39 -3.49 -2.12
N VAL A 111 -11.08 -3.39 -1.85
CA VAL A 111 -10.49 -2.26 -1.13
C VAL A 111 -10.70 -0.96 -1.91
N ASN A 112 -10.42 -0.95 -3.21
CA ASN A 112 -10.62 0.22 -4.05
C ASN A 112 -12.11 0.59 -4.18
N GLY A 113 -13.03 -0.38 -4.18
CA GLY A 113 -14.46 -0.11 -4.14
C GLY A 113 -14.89 0.66 -2.88
N TRP A 114 -14.34 0.33 -1.72
CA TRP A 114 -14.59 1.11 -0.48
C TRP A 114 -13.92 2.48 -0.50
N ILE A 115 -12.76 2.61 -1.16
CA ILE A 115 -12.08 3.90 -1.37
C ILE A 115 -12.96 4.79 -2.25
N ASP A 116 -13.42 4.29 -3.38
CA ASP A 116 -14.25 5.04 -4.34
C ASP A 116 -15.61 5.45 -3.74
N ALA A 117 -16.17 4.59 -2.89
CA ALA A 117 -17.40 4.88 -2.17
C ALA A 117 -17.29 6.07 -1.18
N GLY A 118 -16.07 6.48 -0.81
CA GLY A 118 -15.87 7.63 0.08
C GLY A 118 -16.46 7.43 1.47
N LEU A 119 -16.18 6.28 2.07
CA LEU A 119 -16.72 5.92 3.37
C LEU A 119 -16.12 6.79 4.48
N PRO A 120 -16.90 7.27 5.45
CA PRO A 120 -16.39 7.98 6.61
C PRO A 120 -15.58 7.04 7.52
N VAL A 121 -14.60 7.60 8.24
CA VAL A 121 -13.80 6.87 9.23
C VAL A 121 -14.02 7.50 10.60
N TYR A 122 -14.60 6.75 11.51
CA TYR A 122 -14.89 7.18 12.86
C TYR A 122 -13.93 6.55 13.86
N CYS A 123 -13.54 7.35 14.86
CA CYS A 123 -12.70 6.90 15.96
C CYS A 123 -13.43 7.21 17.27
N THR A 124 -13.94 6.20 17.93
CA THR A 124 -14.76 6.37 19.13
C THR A 124 -14.16 5.64 20.33
N GLU A 125 -14.16 6.26 21.50
CA GLU A 125 -13.81 5.60 22.76
C GLU A 125 -15.04 4.89 23.32
N ARG A 126 -14.82 3.66 23.79
CA ARG A 126 -15.87 2.78 24.34
C ARG A 126 -15.38 2.13 25.61
N ALA A 127 -16.29 1.88 26.55
CA ALA A 127 -16.00 0.99 27.65
C ALA A 127 -15.71 -0.42 27.08
N TYR A 128 -14.56 -1.01 27.47
CA TYR A 128 -14.18 -2.34 26.97
C TYR A 128 -15.28 -3.39 27.25
N ALA A 129 -15.93 -3.29 28.41
CA ALA A 129 -17.01 -4.19 28.79
C ALA A 129 -18.21 -4.19 27.82
N GLU A 130 -18.48 -3.07 27.12
CA GLU A 130 -19.58 -2.94 26.16
C GLU A 130 -19.26 -3.60 24.81
N VAL A 131 -17.99 -3.65 24.43
CA VAL A 131 -17.55 -4.11 23.11
C VAL A 131 -16.78 -5.41 23.14
N LYS A 132 -16.46 -5.90 24.35
CA LYS A 132 -15.80 -7.19 24.57
C LYS A 132 -16.66 -8.33 24.00
N GLY A 133 -16.03 -9.15 23.13
CA GLY A 133 -16.70 -10.30 22.53
C GLY A 133 -17.66 -9.97 21.38
N ASN A 134 -17.73 -8.71 20.94
CA ASN A 134 -18.41 -8.37 19.69
C ASN A 134 -17.55 -8.90 18.53
N SER A 135 -18.02 -9.97 17.87
CA SER A 135 -17.32 -10.63 16.77
C SER A 135 -17.18 -9.77 15.50
N ALA A 136 -17.95 -8.69 15.41
CA ALA A 136 -17.83 -7.73 14.31
C ALA A 136 -16.63 -6.77 14.46
N ILE A 137 -16.03 -6.69 15.66
CA ILE A 137 -14.87 -5.85 15.94
C ILE A 137 -13.63 -6.73 16.02
N ALA A 138 -12.68 -6.50 15.13
CA ALA A 138 -11.40 -7.20 15.17
C ALA A 138 -10.62 -6.81 16.43
N GLN A 139 -10.20 -7.83 17.17
CA GLN A 139 -9.45 -7.71 18.41
C GLN A 139 -8.17 -8.55 18.27
N PHE A 140 -7.04 -7.99 18.69
CA PHE A 140 -5.77 -8.69 18.57
C PHE A 140 -5.53 -9.56 19.81
N PHE A 141 -5.19 -10.83 19.57
CA PHE A 141 -4.93 -11.77 20.66
C PHE A 141 -3.63 -11.41 21.38
N GLY A 142 -3.71 -11.41 22.71
CA GLY A 142 -2.55 -11.14 23.58
C GLY A 142 -2.42 -9.70 24.05
N ASP A 143 -3.18 -8.78 23.51
CA ASP A 143 -3.21 -7.40 23.98
C ASP A 143 -3.98 -7.30 25.31
N LYS A 144 -3.41 -6.51 26.22
CA LYS A 144 -4.09 -6.15 27.48
C LYS A 144 -4.81 -4.84 27.26
N TYR A 145 -6.11 -4.91 27.13
CA TYR A 145 -6.96 -3.73 27.00
C TYR A 145 -7.28 -3.13 28.38
N GLY A 146 -7.27 -1.80 28.46
CA GLY A 146 -7.73 -1.06 29.63
C GLY A 146 -9.27 -1.03 29.70
N ASP A 147 -9.79 -0.27 30.66
CA ASP A 147 -11.25 -0.09 30.83
C ASP A 147 -11.89 0.64 29.66
N LEU A 148 -11.12 1.48 28.96
CA LEU A 148 -11.51 2.20 27.74
C LEU A 148 -10.68 1.69 26.56
N VAL A 149 -11.34 1.45 25.43
CA VAL A 149 -10.74 1.07 24.15
C VAL A 149 -11.21 2.02 23.06
N ARG A 150 -10.33 2.25 22.10
CA ARG A 150 -10.66 3.04 20.91
C ARG A 150 -11.03 2.09 19.78
N VAL A 151 -12.25 2.24 19.27
CA VAL A 151 -12.75 1.54 18.08
C VAL A 151 -12.59 2.44 16.88
N VAL A 152 -11.90 1.96 15.85
CA VAL A 152 -11.84 2.59 14.53
C VAL A 152 -12.83 1.87 13.64
N GLN A 153 -13.80 2.60 13.11
CA GLN A 153 -14.85 2.10 12.23
C GLN A 153 -14.75 2.78 10.87
N VAL A 154 -14.78 2.01 9.80
CA VAL A 154 -14.85 2.50 8.42
C VAL A 154 -16.26 2.25 7.88
N GLY A 155 -16.92 3.30 7.42
CA GLY A 155 -18.32 3.24 6.96
C GLY A 155 -19.33 3.15 8.08
N GLY A 156 -20.60 2.97 7.70
CA GLY A 156 -21.72 2.95 8.63
C GLY A 156 -22.05 4.32 9.23
N CYS A 157 -22.78 4.30 10.35
CA CYS A 157 -23.13 5.50 11.10
C CYS A 157 -22.22 5.67 12.31
N GLU A 158 -21.88 6.91 12.65
CA GLU A 158 -21.09 7.20 13.84
C GLU A 158 -21.73 6.56 15.09
N ASN A 159 -20.93 5.88 15.89
CA ASN A 159 -21.36 5.20 17.11
C ASN A 159 -22.28 3.97 16.94
N ALA A 160 -22.65 3.57 15.73
CA ALA A 160 -23.57 2.45 15.52
C ALA A 160 -22.89 1.06 15.50
N LEU A 161 -21.57 1.01 15.36
CA LEU A 161 -20.80 -0.23 15.21
C LEU A 161 -21.31 -1.12 14.06
N ASP A 162 -21.62 -0.48 12.92
CA ASP A 162 -22.19 -1.05 11.70
C ASP A 162 -21.30 -0.83 10.46
N GLY A 163 -20.05 -0.49 10.66
CA GLY A 163 -19.07 -0.27 9.61
C GLY A 163 -18.66 -1.53 8.85
N VAL A 164 -18.11 -1.34 7.65
CA VAL A 164 -17.54 -2.45 6.84
C VAL A 164 -16.28 -3.03 7.47
N SER A 165 -15.53 -2.22 8.23
CA SER A 165 -14.40 -2.63 9.04
C SER A 165 -14.50 -1.97 10.41
N MET A 166 -14.26 -2.72 11.46
CA MET A 166 -14.21 -2.23 12.84
C MET A 166 -13.09 -2.94 13.59
N GLU A 167 -12.18 -2.17 14.20
CA GLU A 167 -11.02 -2.73 14.90
C GLU A 167 -10.66 -1.92 16.14
N PHE A 168 -10.09 -2.56 17.14
CA PHE A 168 -9.44 -1.85 18.24
C PHE A 168 -8.12 -1.28 17.75
N CYS A 169 -8.02 0.04 17.64
CA CYS A 169 -6.83 0.69 17.12
C CYS A 169 -6.56 2.04 17.77
N GLY A 170 -5.34 2.21 18.31
CA GLY A 170 -4.85 3.46 18.89
C GLY A 170 -4.15 4.41 17.90
N GLY A 171 -4.02 4.02 16.62
CA GLY A 171 -3.29 4.79 15.62
C GLY A 171 -4.08 5.93 15.01
N THR A 172 -3.43 6.70 14.12
CA THR A 172 -4.08 7.80 13.39
C THR A 172 -4.60 7.32 12.05
N HIS A 173 -5.73 7.86 11.63
CA HIS A 173 -6.48 7.49 10.43
C HIS A 173 -6.93 8.73 9.66
N ILE A 174 -7.17 8.56 8.37
CA ILE A 174 -7.85 9.54 7.53
C ILE A 174 -9.33 9.67 7.95
N ALA A 175 -9.98 10.77 7.61
CA ALA A 175 -11.39 10.99 7.90
C ALA A 175 -12.35 10.37 6.88
N ASN A 176 -11.88 10.15 5.64
CA ASN A 176 -12.68 9.59 4.54
C ASN A 176 -11.81 8.67 3.68
N THR A 177 -12.35 7.53 3.27
CA THR A 177 -11.59 6.55 2.47
C THR A 177 -11.13 7.10 1.10
N LYS A 178 -11.80 8.10 0.51
CA LYS A 178 -11.33 8.78 -0.71
C LYS A 178 -9.93 9.37 -0.56
N ASP A 179 -9.53 9.76 0.64
CA ASP A 179 -8.22 10.34 0.91
C ASP A 179 -7.07 9.31 0.78
N ILE A 180 -7.39 8.01 0.66
CA ILE A 180 -6.42 6.95 0.36
C ILE A 180 -5.94 7.07 -1.10
N GLY A 181 -6.81 7.51 -2.01
CA GLY A 181 -6.54 7.53 -3.45
C GLY A 181 -6.66 6.14 -4.07
N LEU A 182 -5.58 5.58 -4.56
CA LEU A 182 -5.50 4.25 -5.15
C LEU A 182 -4.85 3.27 -4.16
N PHE A 183 -5.38 2.05 -4.03
CA PHE A 183 -4.72 0.95 -3.34
C PHE A 183 -4.19 -0.08 -4.35
N LYS A 184 -2.91 -0.47 -4.23
CA LYS A 184 -2.29 -1.46 -5.10
C LYS A 184 -1.43 -2.42 -4.32
N ILE A 185 -1.63 -3.73 -4.51
CA ILE A 185 -0.76 -4.78 -3.96
C ILE A 185 0.54 -4.79 -4.77
N LYS A 186 1.68 -4.71 -4.07
CA LYS A 186 3.01 -4.83 -4.63
C LYS A 186 3.46 -6.27 -4.73
N SER A 187 3.25 -7.02 -3.67
CA SER A 187 3.68 -8.42 -3.58
C SER A 187 2.87 -9.18 -2.54
N GLU A 188 2.80 -10.48 -2.74
CA GLU A 188 2.27 -11.45 -1.78
C GLU A 188 3.18 -12.67 -1.75
N GLY A 189 3.40 -13.26 -0.57
CA GLY A 189 4.23 -14.45 -0.45
C GLY A 189 4.26 -15.04 0.95
N ALA A 190 4.73 -16.30 1.04
CA ALA A 190 4.96 -16.96 2.31
C ALA A 190 6.21 -16.40 3.00
N ILE A 191 6.13 -16.17 4.31
CA ILE A 191 7.27 -15.74 5.14
C ILE A 191 7.64 -16.77 6.22
N ALA A 192 6.68 -17.63 6.57
CA ALA A 192 6.86 -18.77 7.47
C ALA A 192 5.80 -19.83 7.15
N SER A 193 5.89 -21.00 7.79
CA SER A 193 4.85 -22.03 7.67
C SER A 193 3.49 -21.48 8.14
N GLY A 194 2.50 -21.45 7.26
CA GLY A 194 1.15 -20.94 7.54
C GLY A 194 1.04 -19.44 7.70
N VAL A 195 2.11 -18.66 7.46
CA VAL A 195 2.10 -17.20 7.55
C VAL A 195 2.46 -16.58 6.19
N ARG A 196 1.60 -15.69 5.71
CA ARG A 196 1.76 -14.97 4.46
C ARG A 196 1.90 -13.47 4.70
N ARG A 197 2.53 -12.80 3.77
CA ARG A 197 2.76 -11.35 3.80
C ARG A 197 2.22 -10.71 2.53
N ILE A 198 1.45 -9.65 2.70
CA ILE A 198 1.12 -8.71 1.63
C ILE A 198 1.88 -7.40 1.89
N GLU A 199 2.55 -6.89 0.85
CA GLU A 199 2.99 -5.50 0.78
C GLU A 199 2.10 -4.75 -0.21
N ALA A 200 1.63 -3.56 0.18
CA ALA A 200 0.79 -2.72 -0.67
C ALA A 200 1.14 -1.24 -0.51
N MET A 201 0.72 -0.46 -1.48
CA MET A 201 0.92 0.99 -1.54
C MET A 201 -0.40 1.70 -1.76
N THR A 202 -0.46 2.98 -1.38
CA THR A 202 -1.64 3.83 -1.58
C THR A 202 -1.28 5.14 -2.29
N GLY A 203 -2.28 5.77 -2.91
CA GLY A 203 -2.16 7.10 -3.51
C GLY A 203 -1.01 7.21 -4.51
N ASP A 204 -0.21 8.26 -4.36
CA ASP A 204 0.90 8.55 -5.27
C ASP A 204 1.98 7.44 -5.30
N ALA A 205 2.22 6.76 -4.16
CA ALA A 205 3.16 5.65 -4.11
C ALA A 205 2.68 4.46 -4.97
N ALA A 206 1.38 4.18 -4.97
CA ALA A 206 0.78 3.15 -5.83
C ALA A 206 0.88 3.53 -7.31
N LEU A 207 0.59 4.79 -7.66
CA LEU A 207 0.71 5.30 -9.02
C LEU A 207 2.16 5.26 -9.52
N GLU A 208 3.11 5.64 -8.68
CA GLU A 208 4.53 5.61 -9.03
C GLU A 208 5.03 4.18 -9.26
N MET A 209 4.59 3.23 -8.44
CA MET A 209 4.88 1.81 -8.65
C MET A 209 4.38 1.31 -10.01
N ILE A 210 3.15 1.67 -10.41
CA ILE A 210 2.60 1.31 -11.73
C ILE A 210 3.42 1.97 -12.84
N ARG A 211 3.79 3.25 -12.71
CA ARG A 211 4.64 3.95 -13.68
C ARG A 211 5.97 3.25 -13.87
N GLN A 212 6.65 2.92 -12.77
CA GLN A 212 7.93 2.22 -12.80
C GLN A 212 7.83 0.86 -13.48
N HIS A 213 6.77 0.10 -13.21
CA HIS A 213 6.50 -1.17 -13.89
C HIS A 213 6.36 -0.96 -15.41
N VAL A 214 5.51 -0.02 -15.83
CA VAL A 214 5.30 0.29 -17.26
C VAL A 214 6.58 0.77 -17.95
N VAL A 215 7.40 1.58 -17.28
CA VAL A 215 8.69 2.05 -17.82
C VAL A 215 9.67 0.88 -17.99
N ALA A 216 9.81 0.04 -16.96
CA ALA A 216 10.69 -1.12 -17.01
C ALA A 216 10.28 -2.09 -18.15
N LYS A 217 8.99 -2.39 -18.26
CA LYS A 217 8.45 -3.26 -19.31
C LYS A 217 8.56 -2.66 -20.71
N SER A 218 8.39 -1.35 -20.86
CA SER A 218 8.62 -0.66 -22.14
C SER A 218 10.09 -0.76 -22.58
N LEU A 219 11.04 -0.73 -21.66
CA LEU A 219 12.46 -0.91 -21.96
C LEU A 219 12.77 -2.36 -22.41
N GLU A 220 12.13 -3.37 -21.81
CA GLU A 220 12.24 -4.74 -22.26
C GLU A 220 11.74 -4.91 -23.70
N ILE A 221 10.59 -4.33 -24.04
CA ILE A 221 10.07 -4.30 -25.43
C ILE A 221 11.07 -3.62 -26.36
N ALA A 222 11.61 -2.46 -26.02
CA ALA A 222 12.55 -1.73 -26.87
C ALA A 222 13.78 -2.58 -27.21
N LYS A 223 14.35 -3.28 -26.22
CA LYS A 223 15.47 -4.22 -26.43
C LYS A 223 15.10 -5.38 -27.37
N ALA A 224 13.91 -5.96 -27.19
CA ALA A 224 13.45 -7.05 -28.07
C ALA A 224 13.22 -6.57 -29.52
N VAL A 225 12.67 -5.36 -29.70
CA VAL A 225 12.49 -4.75 -31.01
C VAL A 225 13.82 -4.51 -31.73
N GLU A 226 14.82 -3.95 -31.04
CA GLU A 226 16.15 -3.77 -31.63
C GLU A 226 16.75 -5.08 -32.07
N LYS A 227 16.59 -6.13 -31.25
CA LYS A 227 17.08 -7.46 -31.58
C LYS A 227 16.39 -8.06 -32.82
N ILE A 228 15.05 -7.90 -32.93
CA ILE A 228 14.30 -8.34 -34.12
C ILE A 228 14.78 -7.59 -35.37
N LYS A 229 15.02 -6.27 -35.28
CA LYS A 229 15.53 -5.48 -36.39
C LYS A 229 16.92 -5.96 -36.86
N GLU A 230 17.88 -6.15 -35.90
CA GLU A 230 19.22 -6.67 -36.24
C GLU A 230 19.13 -7.99 -37.01
N VAL A 231 18.28 -8.91 -36.54
CA VAL A 231 18.07 -10.19 -37.22
C VAL A 231 17.43 -10.00 -38.61
N ASN A 232 16.43 -9.13 -38.72
CA ASN A 232 15.76 -8.87 -40.00
C ASN A 232 16.70 -8.28 -41.07
N TYR A 233 17.64 -7.40 -40.68
CA TYR A 233 18.69 -6.94 -41.58
C TYR A 233 19.56 -8.10 -42.11
N ALA A 234 19.97 -9.01 -41.22
CA ALA A 234 20.76 -10.16 -41.65
C ALA A 234 19.97 -11.15 -42.53
N LEU A 235 18.67 -11.37 -42.24
CA LEU A 235 17.78 -12.22 -43.05
C LEU A 235 17.58 -11.59 -44.44
N GLU A 236 17.43 -10.29 -44.55
CA GLU A 236 17.30 -9.55 -45.81
C GLU A 236 18.54 -9.70 -46.69
N ASP A 237 19.74 -9.58 -46.09
CA ASP A 237 21.02 -9.81 -46.79
C ASP A 237 21.15 -11.23 -47.32
N MET A 238 20.50 -12.20 -46.66
CA MET A 238 20.45 -13.62 -47.06
C MET A 238 19.31 -13.93 -48.04
N GLY A 239 18.47 -12.94 -48.40
CA GLY A 239 17.28 -13.14 -49.23
C GLY A 239 16.17 -13.93 -48.54
N MET A 240 16.16 -13.97 -47.22
CA MET A 240 15.16 -14.69 -46.42
C MET A 240 14.04 -13.74 -45.97
N GLU A 241 12.87 -14.37 -45.69
CA GLU A 241 11.71 -13.63 -45.19
C GLU A 241 11.95 -13.07 -43.80
N GLN A 242 11.68 -11.77 -43.61
CA GLN A 242 11.78 -11.08 -42.31
C GLN A 242 10.74 -11.59 -41.31
N VAL A 243 11.06 -11.45 -40.02
CA VAL A 243 10.16 -11.75 -38.89
C VAL A 243 9.31 -10.51 -38.58
N PRO A 244 7.98 -10.62 -38.52
CA PRO A 244 7.12 -9.49 -38.20
C PRO A 244 7.36 -9.01 -36.77
N VAL A 245 7.42 -7.69 -36.58
CA VAL A 245 7.50 -7.06 -35.26
C VAL A 245 6.09 -7.07 -34.64
N PRO A 246 5.91 -7.61 -33.42
CA PRO A 246 4.61 -7.62 -32.74
C PRO A 246 4.07 -6.18 -32.49
N THR A 247 2.78 -6.10 -32.18
CA THR A 247 2.14 -4.85 -31.70
C THR A 247 2.08 -4.82 -30.19
N ILE A 248 2.17 -3.61 -29.60
CA ILE A 248 2.02 -3.41 -28.15
C ILE A 248 0.54 -3.36 -27.82
N GLU A 249 0.10 -4.22 -26.92
CA GLU A 249 -1.25 -4.23 -26.40
C GLU A 249 -1.27 -3.95 -24.89
N GLY A 250 -2.35 -3.36 -24.39
CA GLY A 250 -2.63 -3.23 -22.97
C GLY A 250 -1.80 -2.20 -22.21
N LYS A 251 -0.93 -1.42 -22.86
CA LYS A 251 -0.17 -0.38 -22.14
C LYS A 251 -1.14 0.61 -21.48
N PRO A 252 -1.16 0.67 -20.11
CA PRO A 252 -2.12 1.53 -19.42
C PRO A 252 -1.81 3.02 -19.64
N GLY A 253 -2.86 3.83 -19.80
CA GLY A 253 -2.77 5.28 -19.69
C GLY A 253 -2.52 5.67 -18.24
N LEU A 254 -1.46 6.44 -17.99
CA LEU A 254 -1.04 6.79 -16.62
C LEU A 254 -1.56 8.17 -16.16
N SER A 255 -2.39 8.82 -16.94
CA SER A 255 -3.03 10.08 -16.58
C SER A 255 -4.36 9.81 -15.89
N ALA A 256 -4.49 10.23 -14.63
CA ALA A 256 -5.72 10.17 -13.85
C ALA A 256 -6.27 8.76 -13.53
N ILE A 257 -5.40 7.84 -13.05
CA ILE A 257 -5.84 6.57 -12.49
C ILE A 257 -6.39 6.82 -11.07
N GLY A 258 -7.64 6.44 -10.82
CA GLY A 258 -8.29 6.46 -9.51
C GLY A 258 -8.64 5.06 -9.01
N ALA A 259 -9.25 4.99 -7.83
CA ALA A 259 -9.67 3.72 -7.22
C ALA A 259 -10.70 2.95 -8.08
N SER A 260 -11.61 3.67 -8.74
CA SER A 260 -12.61 3.09 -9.66
C SER A 260 -12.00 2.38 -10.87
N ASP A 261 -10.75 2.72 -11.24
CA ASP A 261 -10.11 2.23 -12.45
C ASP A 261 -9.29 0.94 -12.23
N ILE A 262 -9.17 0.46 -10.99
CA ILE A 262 -8.24 -0.63 -10.63
C ILE A 262 -8.42 -1.90 -11.46
N ARG A 263 -9.67 -2.29 -11.77
CA ARG A 263 -9.94 -3.45 -12.62
C ARG A 263 -9.36 -3.26 -14.02
N THR A 264 -9.68 -2.15 -14.66
CA THR A 264 -9.21 -1.80 -16.00
C THR A 264 -7.69 -1.67 -16.05
N VAL A 265 -7.09 -1.12 -14.97
CA VAL A 265 -5.63 -1.01 -14.83
C VAL A 265 -5.00 -2.40 -14.75
N ASN A 266 -5.53 -3.31 -13.93
CA ASN A 266 -5.02 -4.67 -13.79
C ASN A 266 -5.11 -5.44 -15.11
N GLU A 267 -6.26 -5.41 -15.79
CA GLU A 267 -6.44 -6.04 -17.10
C GLU A 267 -5.49 -5.46 -18.16
N SER A 268 -5.23 -4.15 -18.10
CA SER A 268 -4.29 -3.48 -19.01
C SER A 268 -2.86 -3.90 -18.72
N LEU A 269 -2.45 -3.99 -17.45
CA LEU A 269 -1.11 -4.45 -17.06
C LEU A 269 -0.89 -5.91 -17.47
N GLU A 270 -1.86 -6.78 -17.25
CA GLU A 270 -1.77 -8.21 -17.67
C GLU A 270 -1.58 -8.35 -19.19
N ARG A 271 -2.34 -7.59 -19.99
CA ARG A 271 -2.17 -7.58 -21.46
C ARG A 271 -0.83 -6.98 -21.87
N PHE A 272 -0.38 -5.95 -21.18
CA PHE A 272 0.91 -5.34 -21.45
C PHE A 272 2.06 -6.29 -21.13
N ASP A 273 2.02 -6.98 -20.00
CA ASP A 273 3.02 -7.98 -19.62
C ASP A 273 3.03 -9.17 -20.60
N ALA A 274 1.85 -9.61 -21.06
CA ALA A 274 1.75 -10.63 -22.12
C ALA A 274 2.40 -10.16 -23.44
N SER A 275 2.20 -8.89 -23.81
CA SER A 275 2.89 -8.30 -24.98
C SER A 275 4.40 -8.34 -24.80
N VAL A 276 4.93 -8.01 -23.63
CA VAL A 276 6.37 -8.07 -23.35
C VAL A 276 6.93 -9.48 -23.61
N GLU A 277 6.26 -10.50 -23.08
CA GLU A 277 6.69 -11.90 -23.29
C GLU A 277 6.60 -12.31 -24.76
N HIS A 278 5.58 -11.85 -25.47
CA HIS A 278 5.46 -12.10 -26.91
C HIS A 278 6.63 -11.47 -27.71
N PHE A 279 7.02 -10.22 -27.41
CA PHE A 279 8.18 -9.57 -28.03
C PHE A 279 9.49 -10.34 -27.75
N LYS A 280 9.70 -10.79 -26.51
CA LYS A 280 10.88 -11.58 -26.12
C LYS A 280 10.92 -12.91 -26.89
N GLN A 281 9.80 -13.62 -26.95
CA GLN A 281 9.73 -14.89 -27.65
C GLN A 281 9.97 -14.71 -29.16
N THR A 282 9.39 -13.67 -29.76
CA THR A 282 9.62 -13.35 -31.19
C THR A 282 11.07 -13.05 -31.47
N ALA A 283 11.77 -12.32 -30.59
CA ALA A 283 13.19 -12.04 -30.73
C ALA A 283 14.05 -13.33 -30.67
N LEU A 284 13.73 -14.24 -29.74
CA LEU A 284 14.39 -15.54 -29.62
C LEU A 284 14.16 -16.44 -30.86
N ASP A 285 12.94 -16.44 -31.39
CA ASP A 285 12.60 -17.26 -32.58
C ASP A 285 13.23 -16.65 -33.85
N ALA A 286 13.35 -15.34 -33.94
CA ALA A 286 14.09 -14.65 -35.00
C ALA A 286 15.58 -15.10 -34.98
N GLU A 287 16.25 -15.11 -33.82
CA GLU A 287 17.63 -15.56 -33.70
C GLU A 287 17.81 -17.04 -34.11
N LYS A 288 16.84 -17.92 -33.84
CA LYS A 288 16.89 -19.31 -34.31
C LYS A 288 16.76 -19.43 -35.81
N LYS A 289 15.96 -18.55 -36.46
CA LYS A 289 15.81 -18.54 -37.91
C LYS A 289 17.10 -18.11 -38.65
N LEU A 290 17.96 -17.34 -38.00
CA LEU A 290 19.23 -16.89 -38.53
C LEU A 290 20.36 -17.96 -38.41
N LYS A 291 20.22 -18.94 -37.52
CA LYS A 291 21.18 -20.04 -37.32
C LYS A 291 20.94 -21.22 -38.23
#